data_d01dbb462f1a186987fa3c733c058471
#
_entry.id   d01dbb462f1a186987fa3c733c058471
#
_cell.length_a   1.000
_cell.length_b   1.000
_cell.length_c   1.000
_cell.angle_alpha   90.00
_cell.angle_beta   90.00
_cell.angle_gamma   90.00
#
_symmetry.space_group_name_H-M   'P 1'
#
loop_
_entity.id
_entity.type
_entity.pdbx_description
1 polymer ?
#
loop_
_entity_poly.entity_id
_entity_poly.type
_entity_poly.pdbx_seq_one_letter_code
_entity_poly.pdbx_strand_id
1 'polypeptide(L)'
;MRRLFYILCTAMLLPALFSCENPLEYRPADKSDKLIVNALMDVGDTLHFVQLGISKTSRVAEVSSAELKCFVNGVLAAQTADLQEGRLSFKADFQAGDRLRLEVKADGRFSASAEMTVPVQPVIERVSKEKISRMEFEDDSATTYIRFNIELQDSGSGDGCYSVKIGENYILCTGSTLLQPEVLEDEIDAEGEISISVSSISLQHYYYLKALEYISDDGSDFSLEGVSIPDNISGGIGFAGVSNSSVTEVAL
;
A
#
# COMPACT_ATOMS: atom_id res chain seq x y z
N MET A 1 26.34 -13.63 63.47
CA MET A 1 26.74 -13.24 62.11
C MET A 1 25.86 -13.86 61.01
N ARG A 2 25.59 -15.18 60.97
CA ARG A 2 24.73 -15.78 59.92
C ARG A 2 23.30 -15.22 59.81
N ARG A 3 22.65 -14.94 60.94
CA ARG A 3 21.25 -14.39 60.96
C ARG A 3 21.19 -12.94 60.42
N LEU A 4 22.19 -12.13 60.67
CA LEU A 4 22.29 -10.78 60.18
C LEU A 4 22.47 -10.72 58.64
N PHE A 5 23.20 -11.69 58.11
CA PHE A 5 23.44 -11.83 56.67
C PHE A 5 22.15 -12.16 55.88
N TYR A 6 21.30 -13.07 56.46
CA TYR A 6 20.01 -13.40 55.85
C TYR A 6 19.01 -12.21 55.86
N ILE A 7 19.01 -11.42 56.95
CA ILE A 7 18.16 -10.22 57.04
C ILE A 7 18.61 -9.16 56.05
N LEU A 8 19.91 -9.01 55.84
CA LEU A 8 20.46 -8.05 54.85
C LEU A 8 20.16 -8.48 53.41
N CYS A 9 20.26 -9.79 53.09
CA CYS A 9 19.93 -10.32 51.79
C CYS A 9 18.42 -10.20 51.47
N THR A 10 17.55 -10.45 52.46
CA THR A 10 16.11 -10.32 52.27
C THR A 10 15.69 -8.86 52.09
N ALA A 11 16.32 -7.91 52.77
CA ALA A 11 16.06 -6.49 52.67
C ALA A 11 16.54 -5.90 51.31
N MET A 12 17.57 -6.51 50.67
CA MET A 12 18.05 -6.12 49.36
C MET A 12 17.18 -6.69 48.20
N LEU A 13 16.44 -7.79 48.44
CA LEU A 13 15.56 -8.38 47.42
C LEU A 13 14.18 -7.72 47.33
N LEU A 14 13.74 -7.04 48.38
CA LEU A 14 12.40 -6.37 48.39
C LEU A 14 12.25 -5.25 47.36
N PRO A 15 13.26 -4.36 47.08
CA PRO A 15 13.05 -3.32 46.09
C PRO A 15 13.06 -3.83 44.65
N ALA A 16 13.56 -5.05 44.37
CA ALA A 16 13.53 -5.64 43.04
C ALA A 16 12.13 -6.10 42.59
N LEU A 17 11.19 -6.21 43.51
CA LEU A 17 9.78 -6.55 43.22
C LEU A 17 8.90 -5.33 42.91
N PHE A 18 9.37 -4.13 43.17
CA PHE A 18 8.77 -2.90 42.64
C PHE A 18 9.39 -2.56 41.29
N SER A 19 9.35 -3.50 40.37
CA SER A 19 9.47 -3.18 38.94
C SER A 19 8.32 -2.20 38.66
N CYS A 20 8.65 -0.94 38.43
CA CYS A 20 7.71 0.03 37.91
C CYS A 20 7.15 -0.54 36.60
N GLU A 21 6.01 -1.19 36.67
CA GLU A 21 5.10 -1.15 35.55
C GLU A 21 4.76 0.33 35.39
N ASN A 22 5.48 1.04 34.51
CA ASN A 22 4.92 2.21 33.88
C ASN A 22 3.74 1.69 33.08
N PRO A 23 2.49 1.86 33.54
CA PRO A 23 1.38 1.63 32.65
C PRO A 23 1.64 2.62 31.51
N LEU A 24 1.99 2.12 30.33
CA LEU A 24 1.86 2.89 29.12
C LEU A 24 0.44 3.41 29.16
N GLU A 25 0.28 4.72 29.50
CA GLU A 25 -1.02 5.36 29.38
C GLU A 25 -1.41 5.19 27.92
N TYR A 26 -2.19 4.15 27.64
CA TYR A 26 -2.90 4.02 26.39
C TYR A 26 -3.81 5.26 26.30
N ARG A 27 -3.29 6.33 25.76
CA ARG A 27 -4.11 7.45 25.32
C ARG A 27 -4.84 6.91 24.09
N PRO A 28 -6.14 6.58 24.21
CA PRO A 28 -6.89 6.18 23.04
C PRO A 28 -6.69 7.29 22.02
N ALA A 29 -6.19 6.92 20.84
CA ALA A 29 -6.07 7.81 19.70
C ALA A 29 -7.36 8.59 19.58
N ASP A 30 -7.26 9.87 19.24
CA ASP A 30 -8.33 10.83 19.09
C ASP A 30 -9.64 10.14 18.64
N LYS A 31 -10.63 10.08 19.54
CA LYS A 31 -11.93 9.40 19.30
C LYS A 31 -12.84 10.17 18.34
N SER A 32 -12.33 11.26 17.74
CA SER A 32 -13.10 12.01 16.76
C SER A 32 -13.37 11.17 15.52
N ASP A 33 -14.60 11.23 15.02
CA ASP A 33 -14.94 10.68 13.72
C ASP A 33 -14.01 11.29 12.65
N LYS A 34 -13.42 10.49 11.79
CA LYS A 34 -12.54 10.93 10.70
C LYS A 34 -13.08 10.49 9.36
N LEU A 35 -12.93 11.34 8.35
CA LEU A 35 -13.22 10.95 6.97
C LEU A 35 -12.12 10.00 6.48
N ILE A 36 -12.53 8.83 5.99
CA ILE A 36 -11.67 7.89 5.29
C ILE A 36 -11.71 8.24 3.82
N VAL A 37 -10.55 8.37 3.18
CA VAL A 37 -10.42 8.64 1.74
C VAL A 37 -9.39 7.67 1.17
N ASN A 38 -9.83 6.82 0.24
CA ASN A 38 -8.93 5.91 -0.48
C ASN A 38 -9.10 6.13 -1.99
N ALA A 39 -7.99 6.41 -2.67
CA ALA A 39 -7.95 6.64 -4.11
C ALA A 39 -6.68 6.02 -4.68
N LEU A 40 -6.79 4.92 -5.42
CA LEU A 40 -5.72 4.35 -6.21
C LEU A 40 -6.06 4.54 -7.67
N MET A 41 -5.26 5.31 -8.37
CA MET A 41 -5.51 5.73 -9.76
C MET A 41 -4.37 5.28 -10.65
N ASP A 42 -4.65 5.00 -11.92
CA ASP A 42 -3.65 4.79 -12.96
C ASP A 42 -3.82 5.80 -14.08
N VAL A 43 -2.71 6.24 -14.67
CA VAL A 43 -2.70 7.20 -15.80
C VAL A 43 -3.47 6.65 -17.01
N GLY A 44 -3.45 5.31 -17.21
CA GLY A 44 -4.15 4.65 -18.30
C GLY A 44 -5.67 4.59 -18.15
N ASP A 45 -6.20 4.88 -16.95
CA ASP A 45 -7.63 4.83 -16.68
C ASP A 45 -8.36 6.07 -17.20
N THR A 46 -9.49 5.85 -17.85
CA THR A 46 -10.38 6.94 -18.29
C THR A 46 -11.35 7.41 -17.20
N LEU A 47 -11.52 6.61 -16.15
CA LEU A 47 -12.43 6.85 -15.04
C LEU A 47 -11.75 6.50 -13.72
N HIS A 48 -11.62 7.47 -12.85
CA HIS A 48 -10.99 7.31 -11.54
C HIS A 48 -12.05 7.26 -10.44
N PHE A 49 -11.69 6.60 -9.33
CA PHE A 49 -12.58 6.40 -8.20
C PHE A 49 -11.93 6.86 -6.89
N VAL A 50 -12.77 7.42 -6.02
CA VAL A 50 -12.42 7.74 -4.64
C VAL A 50 -13.44 7.07 -3.73
N GLN A 51 -12.98 6.12 -2.92
CA GLN A 51 -13.80 5.45 -1.91
C GLN A 51 -13.80 6.26 -0.63
N LEU A 52 -14.98 6.48 -0.07
CA LEU A 52 -15.19 7.27 1.14
C LEU A 52 -15.84 6.45 2.25
N GLY A 53 -15.51 6.80 3.49
CA GLY A 53 -16.14 6.28 4.68
C GLY A 53 -15.94 7.22 5.86
N ILE A 54 -16.60 6.93 6.99
CA ILE A 54 -16.39 7.66 8.23
C ILE A 54 -15.92 6.65 9.28
N SER A 55 -14.70 6.83 9.77
CA SER A 55 -14.17 6.04 10.87
C SER A 55 -14.88 6.41 12.15
N LYS A 56 -15.53 5.44 12.79
CA LYS A 56 -16.11 5.53 14.12
C LYS A 56 -15.43 4.53 15.04
N THR A 57 -15.62 4.69 16.35
CA THR A 57 -14.93 3.90 17.39
C THR A 57 -15.00 2.38 17.19
N SER A 58 -16.04 1.85 16.54
CA SER A 58 -16.25 0.40 16.38
C SER A 58 -16.63 -0.04 14.97
N ARG A 59 -16.75 0.88 14.03
CA ARG A 59 -17.15 0.57 12.65
C ARG A 59 -16.80 1.68 11.67
N VAL A 60 -16.78 1.35 10.40
CA VAL A 60 -16.86 2.34 9.32
C VAL A 60 -18.34 2.65 9.05
N ALA A 61 -18.70 3.91 9.01
CA ALA A 61 -20.03 4.37 8.63
C ALA A 61 -20.01 4.92 7.21
N GLU A 62 -21.16 4.88 6.56
CA GLU A 62 -21.33 5.43 5.22
C GLU A 62 -21.35 6.97 5.24
N VAL A 63 -20.91 7.55 4.13
CA VAL A 63 -21.02 8.97 3.83
C VAL A 63 -22.35 9.20 3.11
N SER A 64 -23.14 10.18 3.54
CA SER A 64 -24.46 10.46 2.97
C SER A 64 -24.39 11.43 1.79
N SER A 65 -23.42 12.33 1.78
CA SER A 65 -23.18 13.29 0.70
C SER A 65 -21.71 13.65 0.60
N ALA A 66 -21.18 13.79 -0.60
CA ALA A 66 -19.81 14.23 -0.78
C ALA A 66 -19.63 15.02 -2.07
N GLU A 67 -18.62 15.89 -2.06
CA GLU A 67 -18.12 16.62 -3.23
C GLU A 67 -16.62 16.37 -3.35
N LEU A 68 -16.16 16.03 -4.55
CA LEU A 68 -14.76 15.87 -4.91
C LEU A 68 -14.35 16.94 -5.91
N LYS A 69 -13.19 17.52 -5.71
CA LYS A 69 -12.46 18.32 -6.70
C LYS A 69 -11.11 17.72 -6.95
N CYS A 70 -10.77 17.53 -8.22
CA CYS A 70 -9.45 17.11 -8.68
C CYS A 70 -8.77 18.26 -9.39
N PHE A 71 -7.57 18.61 -8.96
CA PHE A 71 -6.72 19.62 -9.57
C PHE A 71 -5.49 18.95 -10.17
N VAL A 72 -5.13 19.37 -11.38
CA VAL A 72 -3.90 18.99 -12.07
C VAL A 72 -3.05 20.25 -12.22
N ASN A 73 -1.85 20.27 -11.66
CA ASN A 73 -0.95 21.43 -11.66
C ASN A 73 -1.61 22.72 -11.13
N GLY A 74 -2.50 22.58 -10.14
CA GLY A 74 -3.23 23.68 -9.54
C GLY A 74 -4.48 24.14 -10.32
N VAL A 75 -4.76 23.56 -11.50
CA VAL A 75 -5.95 23.87 -12.31
C VAL A 75 -7.03 22.83 -12.00
N LEU A 76 -8.28 23.27 -11.79
CA LEU A 76 -9.41 22.37 -11.59
C LEU A 76 -9.66 21.57 -12.87
N ALA A 77 -9.40 20.27 -12.83
CA ALA A 77 -9.58 19.34 -13.94
C ALA A 77 -10.92 18.62 -13.89
N ALA A 78 -11.40 18.27 -12.69
CA ALA A 78 -12.69 17.61 -12.52
C ALA A 78 -13.36 17.99 -11.19
N GLN A 79 -14.69 17.94 -11.20
CA GLN A 79 -15.52 18.09 -10.00
C GLN A 79 -16.73 17.17 -10.12
N THR A 80 -17.06 16.46 -9.03
CA THR A 80 -18.22 15.57 -8.97
C THR A 80 -18.83 15.58 -7.57
N ALA A 81 -20.14 15.32 -7.51
CA ALA A 81 -20.88 15.08 -6.27
C ALA A 81 -21.76 13.83 -6.40
N ASP A 82 -21.57 13.04 -7.47
CA ASP A 82 -22.30 11.80 -7.71
C ASP A 82 -21.70 10.68 -6.82
N LEU A 83 -22.23 10.59 -5.60
CA LEU A 83 -21.83 9.59 -4.62
C LEU A 83 -22.70 8.34 -4.76
N GLN A 84 -22.09 7.23 -5.12
CA GLN A 84 -22.76 5.94 -5.26
C GLN A 84 -22.04 4.90 -4.38
N GLU A 85 -22.74 4.30 -3.44
CA GLU A 85 -22.21 3.26 -2.53
C GLU A 85 -20.89 3.68 -1.83
N GLY A 86 -20.83 4.95 -1.38
CA GLY A 86 -19.63 5.49 -0.75
C GLY A 86 -18.48 5.81 -1.72
N ARG A 87 -18.71 5.79 -3.04
CA ARG A 87 -17.72 6.02 -4.07
C ARG A 87 -18.08 7.23 -4.93
N LEU A 88 -17.10 8.11 -5.15
CA LEU A 88 -17.16 9.17 -6.13
C LEU A 88 -16.36 8.78 -7.37
N SER A 89 -16.90 9.02 -8.56
CA SER A 89 -16.22 8.80 -9.84
C SER A 89 -15.98 10.11 -10.56
N PHE A 90 -14.84 10.23 -11.25
CA PHE A 90 -14.49 11.40 -12.03
C PHE A 90 -13.57 11.05 -13.21
N LYS A 91 -13.53 11.94 -14.21
CA LYS A 91 -12.65 11.82 -15.36
C LYS A 91 -11.65 12.96 -15.34
N ALA A 92 -10.38 12.64 -15.46
CA ALA A 92 -9.30 13.60 -15.63
C ALA A 92 -8.11 12.90 -16.31
N ASP A 93 -7.41 13.62 -17.16
CA ASP A 93 -6.22 13.14 -17.83
C ASP A 93 -4.99 13.59 -17.04
N PHE A 94 -4.05 12.67 -16.83
CA PHE A 94 -2.80 12.89 -16.11
C PHE A 94 -1.62 12.58 -17.01
N GLN A 95 -0.50 13.24 -16.78
CA GLN A 95 0.76 12.99 -17.45
C GLN A 95 1.89 12.84 -16.42
N ALA A 96 2.95 12.13 -16.79
CA ALA A 96 4.13 11.99 -15.95
C ALA A 96 4.65 13.36 -15.48
N GLY A 97 4.89 13.50 -14.18
CA GLY A 97 5.33 14.73 -13.54
C GLY A 97 4.22 15.68 -13.10
N ASP A 98 2.96 15.42 -13.48
CA ASP A 98 1.83 16.23 -13.00
C ASP A 98 1.68 16.15 -11.49
N ARG A 99 1.36 17.28 -10.87
CA ARG A 99 0.97 17.37 -9.47
C ARG A 99 -0.55 17.31 -9.36
N LEU A 100 -1.02 16.25 -8.72
CA LEU A 100 -2.44 16.03 -8.47
C LEU A 100 -2.79 16.46 -7.06
N ARG A 101 -3.93 17.13 -6.90
CA ARG A 101 -4.52 17.41 -5.59
C ARG A 101 -6.01 17.04 -5.63
N LEU A 102 -6.37 16.16 -4.72
CA LEU A 102 -7.76 15.80 -4.44
C LEU A 102 -8.24 16.60 -3.23
N GLU A 103 -9.43 17.18 -3.32
CA GLU A 103 -10.14 17.80 -2.20
C GLU A 103 -11.51 17.14 -2.07
N VAL A 104 -11.82 16.64 -0.89
CA VAL A 104 -13.09 15.98 -0.59
C VAL A 104 -13.78 16.73 0.54
N LYS A 105 -15.06 17.03 0.35
CA LYS A 105 -15.95 17.49 1.40
C LYS A 105 -17.07 16.46 1.58
N ALA A 106 -17.41 16.10 2.80
CA ALA A 106 -18.41 15.09 3.10
C ALA A 106 -19.31 15.50 4.27
N ASP A 107 -20.62 15.23 4.12
CA ASP A 107 -21.66 15.45 5.13
C ASP A 107 -21.66 16.88 5.73
N GLY A 108 -21.19 17.86 4.96
CA GLY A 108 -21.12 19.27 5.37
C GLY A 108 -20.16 19.60 6.51
N ARG A 109 -19.47 18.61 7.08
CA ARG A 109 -18.61 18.77 8.26
C ARG A 109 -17.20 18.24 8.11
N PHE A 110 -16.98 17.30 7.20
CA PHE A 110 -15.65 16.74 6.94
C PHE A 110 -15.01 17.41 5.73
N SER A 111 -13.72 17.65 5.80
CA SER A 111 -12.90 18.10 4.68
C SER A 111 -11.57 17.41 4.73
N ALA A 112 -11.17 16.80 3.62
CA ALA A 112 -9.90 16.11 3.48
C ALA A 112 -9.25 16.46 2.15
N SER A 113 -7.93 16.34 2.09
CA SER A 113 -7.17 16.54 0.85
C SER A 113 -5.97 15.61 0.79
N ALA A 114 -5.56 15.29 -0.44
CA ALA A 114 -4.33 14.56 -0.73
C ALA A 114 -3.57 15.24 -1.87
N GLU A 115 -2.24 15.18 -1.80
CA GLU A 115 -1.37 15.62 -2.90
C GLU A 115 -0.48 14.46 -3.32
N MET A 116 -0.27 14.31 -4.63
CA MET A 116 0.57 13.28 -5.21
C MET A 116 1.19 13.76 -6.52
N THR A 117 2.28 13.14 -6.91
CA THR A 117 2.91 13.40 -8.22
C THR A 117 2.82 12.15 -9.07
N VAL A 118 2.42 12.32 -10.32
CA VAL A 118 2.34 11.22 -11.29
C VAL A 118 3.75 10.72 -11.60
N PRO A 119 4.06 9.44 -11.39
CA PRO A 119 5.37 8.88 -11.69
C PRO A 119 5.63 8.80 -13.19
N VAL A 120 6.88 8.69 -13.55
CA VAL A 120 7.30 8.45 -14.95
C VAL A 120 6.87 7.05 -15.36
N GLN A 121 6.35 6.92 -16.57
CA GLN A 121 5.98 5.62 -17.13
C GLN A 121 7.24 4.76 -17.30
N PRO A 122 7.26 3.52 -16.81
CA PRO A 122 8.38 2.62 -17.04
C PRO A 122 8.42 2.19 -18.52
N VAL A 123 9.60 2.12 -19.10
CA VAL A 123 9.76 1.61 -20.46
C VAL A 123 10.36 0.20 -20.38
N ILE A 124 9.58 -0.81 -20.75
CA ILE A 124 10.02 -2.20 -20.78
C ILE A 124 10.82 -2.42 -22.07
N GLU A 125 12.12 -2.72 -21.94
CA GLU A 125 13.00 -3.00 -23.08
C GLU A 125 12.96 -4.48 -23.46
N ARG A 126 12.98 -5.36 -22.46
CA ARG A 126 12.98 -6.79 -22.68
C ARG A 126 12.41 -7.53 -21.47
N VAL A 127 11.76 -8.66 -21.77
CA VAL A 127 11.37 -9.64 -20.76
C VAL A 127 11.93 -11.00 -21.14
N SER A 128 12.54 -11.68 -20.19
CA SER A 128 12.94 -13.07 -20.29
C SER A 128 12.49 -13.82 -19.04
N LYS A 129 12.40 -15.13 -19.12
CA LYS A 129 11.96 -15.98 -17.99
C LYS A 129 12.91 -17.15 -17.78
N GLU A 130 12.98 -17.61 -16.55
CA GLU A 130 13.70 -18.82 -16.15
C GLU A 130 12.92 -19.60 -15.09
N LYS A 131 13.04 -20.93 -15.12
CA LYS A 131 12.49 -21.79 -14.07
C LYS A 131 13.49 -21.93 -12.94
N ILE A 132 13.01 -21.76 -11.71
CA ILE A 132 13.80 -21.89 -10.48
C ILE A 132 13.11 -22.89 -9.58
N SER A 133 13.83 -23.92 -9.15
CA SER A 133 13.32 -24.87 -8.17
C SER A 133 13.99 -24.61 -6.82
N ARG A 134 13.19 -24.52 -5.77
CA ARG A 134 13.65 -24.38 -4.39
C ARG A 134 13.15 -25.55 -3.57
N MET A 135 14.02 -26.11 -2.75
CA MET A 135 13.63 -27.11 -1.74
C MET A 135 13.03 -26.38 -0.55
N GLU A 136 11.82 -26.69 -0.19
CA GLU A 136 11.22 -26.18 1.04
C GLU A 136 11.60 -27.08 2.21
N PHE A 137 11.99 -26.44 3.32
CA PHE A 137 12.56 -27.15 4.49
C PHE A 137 11.53 -28.00 5.24
N GLU A 138 10.23 -27.80 5.00
CA GLU A 138 9.16 -28.47 5.76
C GLU A 138 8.64 -29.76 5.11
N ASP A 139 8.75 -29.93 3.78
CA ASP A 139 8.08 -31.03 3.07
C ASP A 139 8.99 -31.92 2.21
N ASP A 140 10.31 -31.71 2.16
CA ASP A 140 11.23 -32.39 1.20
C ASP A 140 10.74 -32.31 -0.27
N SER A 141 9.82 -31.42 -0.60
CA SER A 141 9.31 -31.18 -1.94
C SER A 141 10.00 -29.98 -2.60
N ALA A 142 10.22 -30.08 -3.90
CA ALA A 142 10.77 -28.96 -4.67
C ALA A 142 9.59 -28.12 -5.21
N THR A 143 9.51 -26.85 -4.79
CA THR A 143 8.57 -25.89 -5.35
C THR A 143 9.22 -25.20 -6.53
N THR A 144 8.50 -25.14 -7.65
CA THR A 144 8.98 -24.49 -8.89
C THR A 144 8.35 -23.13 -9.05
N TYR A 145 9.22 -22.13 -9.26
CA TYR A 145 8.85 -20.76 -9.57
C TYR A 145 9.28 -20.41 -10.99
N ILE A 146 8.56 -19.50 -11.61
CA ILE A 146 9.00 -18.82 -12.83
C ILE A 146 9.44 -17.43 -12.42
N ARG A 147 10.73 -17.12 -12.62
CA ARG A 147 11.28 -15.79 -12.48
C ARG A 147 11.22 -15.08 -13.81
N PHE A 148 10.64 -13.88 -13.80
CA PHE A 148 10.65 -12.98 -14.94
C PHE A 148 11.75 -11.96 -14.75
N ASN A 149 12.68 -11.89 -15.70
CA ASN A 149 13.70 -10.85 -15.75
C ASN A 149 13.18 -9.74 -16.66
N ILE A 150 12.72 -8.63 -16.07
CA ILE A 150 12.13 -7.49 -16.77
C ILE A 150 13.18 -6.39 -16.81
N GLU A 151 13.74 -6.13 -18.00
CA GLU A 151 14.69 -5.05 -18.21
C GLU A 151 13.94 -3.76 -18.53
N LEU A 152 14.23 -2.72 -17.75
CA LEU A 152 13.67 -1.40 -17.93
C LEU A 152 14.72 -0.45 -18.46
N GLN A 153 14.30 0.53 -19.26
CA GLN A 153 15.14 1.64 -19.67
C GLN A 153 15.55 2.44 -18.43
N ASP A 154 16.84 2.78 -18.32
CA ASP A 154 17.34 3.62 -17.24
C ASP A 154 16.72 5.01 -17.32
N SER A 155 15.94 5.38 -16.32
CA SER A 155 15.34 6.71 -16.18
C SER A 155 16.28 7.75 -15.58
N GLY A 156 17.47 7.32 -15.13
CA GLY A 156 18.44 8.18 -14.45
C GLY A 156 18.00 8.63 -13.03
N SER A 157 16.89 8.12 -12.53
CA SER A 157 16.32 8.51 -11.23
C SER A 157 16.77 7.63 -10.04
N GLY A 158 17.64 6.64 -10.30
CA GLY A 158 18.03 5.62 -9.31
C GLY A 158 16.97 4.53 -9.13
N ASP A 159 16.96 3.85 -7.98
CA ASP A 159 16.01 2.78 -7.71
C ASP A 159 14.58 3.30 -7.61
N GLY A 160 13.70 2.75 -8.44
CA GLY A 160 12.27 3.00 -8.44
C GLY A 160 11.49 1.98 -7.62
N CYS A 161 10.23 2.29 -7.36
CA CYS A 161 9.25 1.37 -6.77
C CYS A 161 8.22 1.01 -7.85
N TYR A 162 7.91 -0.28 -7.92
CA TYR A 162 7.03 -0.81 -8.96
C TYR A 162 6.04 -1.80 -8.36
N SER A 163 4.83 -1.81 -8.93
CA SER A 163 3.88 -2.91 -8.83
C SER A 163 3.89 -3.65 -10.16
N VAL A 164 4.19 -4.93 -10.13
CA VAL A 164 4.23 -5.79 -11.32
C VAL A 164 3.06 -6.75 -11.27
N LYS A 165 2.21 -6.72 -12.29
CA LYS A 165 1.14 -7.69 -12.47
C LYS A 165 1.55 -8.70 -13.54
N ILE A 166 1.50 -10.00 -13.21
CA ILE A 166 1.81 -11.11 -14.10
C ILE A 166 0.60 -12.04 -14.08
N GLY A 167 -0.19 -12.05 -15.17
CA GLY A 167 -1.50 -12.70 -15.12
C GLY A 167 -2.38 -12.08 -14.03
N GLU A 168 -2.76 -12.85 -13.03
CA GLU A 168 -3.53 -12.36 -11.88
C GLU A 168 -2.67 -12.02 -10.65
N ASN A 169 -1.36 -12.31 -10.68
CA ASN A 169 -0.45 -12.12 -9.56
C ASN A 169 0.08 -10.68 -9.50
N TYR A 170 0.08 -10.09 -8.30
CA TYR A 170 0.64 -8.78 -8.02
C TYR A 170 1.88 -8.91 -7.16
N ILE A 171 3.00 -8.33 -7.60
CA ILE A 171 4.29 -8.42 -6.92
C ILE A 171 4.87 -7.02 -6.79
N LEU A 172 5.27 -6.65 -5.58
CA LEU A 172 5.94 -5.39 -5.33
C LEU A 172 7.44 -5.53 -5.52
N CYS A 173 8.02 -4.71 -6.39
CA CYS A 173 9.44 -4.72 -6.74
C CYS A 173 10.09 -3.36 -6.49
N THR A 174 11.39 -3.39 -6.24
CA THR A 174 12.25 -2.19 -6.25
C THR A 174 13.45 -2.46 -7.16
N GLY A 175 13.91 -1.47 -7.88
CA GLY A 175 15.08 -1.60 -8.76
C GLY A 175 15.21 -0.41 -9.71
N SER A 176 16.32 -0.34 -10.43
CA SER A 176 16.57 0.73 -11.42
C SER A 176 16.28 0.27 -12.84
N THR A 177 16.97 -0.80 -13.29
CA THR A 177 16.93 -1.29 -14.66
C THR A 177 16.54 -2.76 -14.81
N LEU A 178 16.48 -3.50 -13.70
CA LEU A 178 16.12 -4.92 -13.70
C LEU A 178 15.17 -5.23 -12.54
N LEU A 179 13.99 -5.77 -12.89
CA LEU A 179 13.05 -6.33 -11.92
C LEU A 179 13.02 -7.84 -12.09
N GLN A 180 12.94 -8.58 -10.97
CA GLN A 180 12.95 -10.04 -10.96
C GLN A 180 11.80 -10.62 -10.12
N PRO A 181 10.54 -10.35 -10.50
CA PRO A 181 9.39 -10.97 -9.84
C PRO A 181 9.38 -12.48 -10.09
N GLU A 182 8.93 -13.22 -9.07
CA GLU A 182 8.77 -14.67 -9.11
C GLU A 182 7.32 -15.04 -8.84
N VAL A 183 6.80 -15.98 -9.61
CA VAL A 183 5.43 -16.51 -9.50
C VAL A 183 5.52 -18.03 -9.43
N LEU A 184 4.67 -18.67 -8.64
CA LEU A 184 4.56 -20.12 -8.62
C LEU A 184 4.17 -20.63 -10.02
N GLU A 185 4.79 -21.72 -10.47
CA GLU A 185 4.53 -22.25 -11.82
C GLU A 185 3.07 -22.65 -12.01
N ASP A 186 2.43 -23.18 -10.98
CA ASP A 186 1.02 -23.61 -10.98
C ASP A 186 0.02 -22.44 -10.90
N GLU A 187 0.45 -21.25 -10.54
CA GLU A 187 -0.37 -20.03 -10.57
C GLU A 187 -0.38 -19.35 -11.95
N ILE A 188 0.47 -19.81 -12.87
CA ILE A 188 0.49 -19.30 -14.25
C ILE A 188 -0.49 -20.12 -15.09
N ASP A 189 -1.76 -19.74 -15.03
CA ASP A 189 -2.82 -20.33 -15.85
C ASP A 189 -2.89 -19.68 -17.24
N ALA A 190 -1.83 -19.86 -18.04
CA ALA A 190 -1.80 -19.33 -19.40
C ALA A 190 -1.18 -20.33 -20.36
N GLU A 191 -1.93 -20.71 -21.38
CA GLU A 191 -1.39 -21.39 -22.56
C GLU A 191 -1.07 -20.35 -23.64
N GLY A 192 0.23 -20.16 -23.93
CA GLY A 192 0.71 -19.34 -25.03
C GLY A 192 1.32 -18.01 -24.62
N GLU A 193 0.56 -16.97 -24.29
CA GLU A 193 1.06 -15.64 -23.95
C GLU A 193 0.52 -15.20 -22.60
N ILE A 194 1.36 -14.49 -21.82
CA ILE A 194 0.98 -13.90 -20.55
C ILE A 194 1.19 -12.38 -20.59
N SER A 195 0.20 -11.65 -20.08
CA SER A 195 0.28 -10.21 -19.96
C SER A 195 1.09 -9.82 -18.73
N ILE A 196 2.06 -8.94 -18.91
CA ILE A 196 2.87 -8.36 -17.84
C ILE A 196 2.67 -6.86 -17.84
N SER A 197 2.17 -6.34 -16.74
CA SER A 197 2.04 -4.90 -16.50
C SER A 197 3.04 -4.47 -15.45
N VAL A 198 3.84 -3.43 -15.75
CA VAL A 198 4.77 -2.80 -14.81
C VAL A 198 4.28 -1.39 -14.55
N SER A 199 3.94 -1.09 -13.32
CA SER A 199 3.43 0.21 -12.88
C SER A 199 4.45 0.89 -11.98
N SER A 200 4.97 2.04 -12.39
CA SER A 200 5.74 2.91 -11.49
C SER A 200 4.82 3.50 -10.43
N ILE A 201 5.26 3.49 -9.19
CA ILE A 201 4.55 4.02 -8.02
C ILE A 201 5.50 4.83 -7.13
N SER A 202 4.95 5.72 -6.31
CA SER A 202 5.76 6.42 -5.31
C SER A 202 6.21 5.46 -4.19
N LEU A 203 7.31 5.81 -3.50
CA LEU A 203 7.78 5.04 -2.34
C LEU A 203 6.69 4.91 -1.26
N GLN A 204 5.91 5.97 -1.03
CA GLN A 204 4.82 5.93 -0.06
C GLN A 204 3.69 4.99 -0.51
N HIS A 205 3.38 4.95 -1.80
CA HIS A 205 2.43 4.02 -2.40
C HIS A 205 2.91 2.58 -2.27
N TYR A 206 4.20 2.33 -2.51
CA TYR A 206 4.84 1.02 -2.31
C TYR A 206 4.65 0.51 -0.87
N TYR A 207 4.96 1.35 0.14
CA TYR A 207 4.78 0.95 1.53
C TYR A 207 3.33 0.77 1.93
N TYR A 208 2.41 1.54 1.34
CA TYR A 208 0.98 1.33 1.54
C TYR A 208 0.53 -0.04 1.04
N LEU A 209 0.88 -0.40 -0.19
CA LEU A 209 0.56 -1.71 -0.77
C LEU A 209 1.24 -2.85 0.01
N LYS A 210 2.49 -2.67 0.42
CA LYS A 210 3.22 -3.63 1.26
C LYS A 210 2.54 -3.88 2.60
N ALA A 211 2.01 -2.84 3.22
CA ALA A 211 1.24 -2.97 4.46
C ALA A 211 -0.08 -3.73 4.24
N LEU A 212 -0.76 -3.50 3.11
CA LEU A 212 -1.97 -4.25 2.76
C LEU A 212 -1.69 -5.72 2.48
N GLU A 213 -0.61 -6.05 1.75
CA GLU A 213 -0.14 -7.42 1.51
C GLU A 213 0.07 -8.15 2.84
N TYR A 214 0.82 -7.55 3.76
CA TYR A 214 1.07 -8.11 5.08
C TYR A 214 -0.22 -8.37 5.90
N ILE A 215 -1.21 -7.48 5.80
CA ILE A 215 -2.49 -7.63 6.50
C ILE A 215 -3.35 -8.73 5.86
N SER A 216 -3.29 -8.92 4.54
CA SER A 216 -4.09 -9.91 3.82
C SER A 216 -3.57 -11.33 3.98
N ASP A 217 -2.25 -11.52 4.06
CA ASP A 217 -1.62 -12.84 4.20
C ASP A 217 -1.84 -13.45 5.59
N ASP A 218 -2.06 -12.61 6.59
CA ASP A 218 -2.10 -13.03 8.00
C ASP A 218 -3.55 -13.26 8.49
N GLY A 219 -4.32 -14.03 7.76
CA GLY A 219 -5.74 -14.35 8.02
C GLY A 219 -6.04 -14.99 9.38
N SER A 220 -5.10 -15.03 10.32
CA SER A 220 -5.32 -15.55 11.68
C SER A 220 -4.37 -14.92 12.73
N ASP A 221 -4.95 -14.32 13.75
CA ASP A 221 -4.43 -14.15 15.11
C ASP A 221 -3.19 -13.29 15.39
N PHE A 222 -2.56 -12.64 14.42
CA PHE A 222 -1.54 -11.66 14.76
C PHE A 222 -2.18 -10.30 15.09
N SER A 223 -1.94 -9.83 16.30
CA SER A 223 -2.21 -8.45 16.66
C SER A 223 -1.47 -7.55 15.66
N LEU A 224 -2.20 -6.69 14.96
CA LEU A 224 -1.67 -5.63 14.09
C LEU A 224 -0.80 -4.61 14.87
N GLU A 225 -0.36 -4.98 16.08
CA GLU A 225 0.53 -4.22 16.92
C GLU A 225 1.88 -4.06 16.22
N GLY A 226 2.07 -2.90 15.63
CA GLY A 226 3.32 -2.48 15.00
C GLY A 226 3.29 -2.27 13.49
N VAL A 227 2.23 -2.65 12.76
CA VAL A 227 2.10 -2.30 11.35
C VAL A 227 1.52 -0.89 11.22
N SER A 228 2.34 0.06 10.78
CA SER A 228 1.88 1.40 10.45
C SER A 228 1.50 1.45 8.98
N ILE A 229 0.21 1.59 8.69
CA ILE A 229 -0.28 1.83 7.33
C ILE A 229 0.04 3.28 6.97
N PRO A 230 0.76 3.55 5.87
CA PRO A 230 0.99 4.91 5.40
C PRO A 230 -0.32 5.67 5.18
N ASP A 231 -0.36 6.91 5.62
CA ASP A 231 -1.47 7.85 5.46
C ASP A 231 -0.95 9.14 4.82
N ASN A 232 -1.59 9.61 3.77
CA ASN A 232 -1.26 10.88 3.13
C ASN A 232 -2.48 11.80 2.98
N ILE A 233 -3.51 11.59 3.79
CA ILE A 233 -4.75 12.36 3.76
C ILE A 233 -4.74 13.44 4.85
N SER A 234 -4.60 14.69 4.45
CA SER A 234 -4.75 15.84 5.36
C SER A 234 -6.22 16.05 5.72
N GLY A 235 -6.55 16.17 7.02
CA GLY A 235 -7.91 16.37 7.51
C GLY A 235 -8.77 15.12 7.55
N GLY A 236 -8.21 13.96 7.22
CA GLY A 236 -8.87 12.65 7.24
C GLY A 236 -7.89 11.54 7.59
N ILE A 237 -8.16 10.34 7.14
CA ILE A 237 -7.28 9.17 7.16
C ILE A 237 -7.42 8.39 5.86
N GLY A 238 -6.42 7.58 5.50
CA GLY A 238 -6.43 6.72 4.32
C GLY A 238 -5.28 7.01 3.37
N PHE A 239 -5.44 6.65 2.12
CA PHE A 239 -4.35 6.78 1.17
C PHE A 239 -4.84 7.19 -0.23
N ALA A 240 -4.11 8.11 -0.87
CA ALA A 240 -4.27 8.45 -2.27
C ALA A 240 -2.95 8.20 -3.00
N GLY A 241 -3.00 7.41 -4.07
CA GLY A 241 -1.87 7.07 -4.91
C GLY A 241 -2.20 7.15 -6.38
N VAL A 242 -1.19 7.39 -7.19
CA VAL A 242 -1.26 7.33 -8.65
C VAL A 242 -0.12 6.48 -9.17
N SER A 243 -0.42 5.62 -10.14
CA SER A 243 0.51 4.79 -10.87
C SER A 243 0.56 5.19 -12.35
N ASN A 244 1.65 4.78 -13.00
CA ASN A 244 1.80 4.95 -14.45
C ASN A 244 2.36 3.65 -15.02
N SER A 245 1.60 3.01 -15.89
CA SER A 245 1.78 1.61 -16.26
C SER A 245 2.23 1.43 -17.71
N SER A 246 3.07 0.42 -17.92
CA SER A 246 3.37 -0.15 -19.24
C SER A 246 3.00 -1.62 -19.26
N VAL A 247 2.47 -2.08 -20.39
CA VAL A 247 2.03 -3.47 -20.58
C VAL A 247 2.76 -4.10 -21.76
N THR A 248 3.11 -5.37 -21.62
CA THR A 248 3.69 -6.20 -22.68
C THR A 248 3.15 -7.62 -22.60
N GLU A 249 3.11 -8.30 -23.73
CA GLU A 249 2.76 -9.72 -23.81
C GLU A 249 4.04 -10.54 -23.97
N VAL A 250 4.13 -11.68 -23.30
CA VAL A 250 5.29 -12.57 -23.31
C VAL A 250 4.85 -14.00 -23.58
N ALA A 251 5.47 -14.64 -24.56
CA ALA A 251 5.23 -16.08 -24.83
C ALA A 251 5.71 -16.95 -23.66
N LEU A 252 4.88 -17.89 -23.25
CA LEU A 252 5.14 -18.86 -22.18
C LEU A 252 5.88 -20.11 -22.66
#